data_a9eec38fa2efd0d0cd8c5f1ec8e34ae0
#
_entry.id   a9eec38fa2efd0d0cd8c5f1ec8e34ae0
#
_cell.length_a   1.000
_cell.length_b   1.000
_cell.length_c   1.000
_cell.angle_alpha   90.00
_cell.angle_beta   90.00
_cell.angle_gamma   90.00
#
_symmetry.space_group_name_H-M   'P 1'
#
loop_
_entity.id
_entity.type
_entity.pdbx_description
1 polymer ?
#
loop_
_entity_poly.entity_id
_entity_poly.type
_entity_poly.pdbx_seq_one_letter_code
_entity_poly.pdbx_strand_id
1 'polypeptide(L)'
;MPIVYVKNKQNGITYVYESENYWDREKQQSRSRRVCIGKLDPNTGEMIPSKRLSTETAIVKPGPVPVTEAKHRYFGATYLFDAIGEKLGVTEDLKKCLPNIYKKILSIAYFLIIEDNNPLSRFPKWSATHKHPFGKDIPSQRSSELFASITEDTRECFFRLQGKRRAEHEFWAYDTTSISSYSACLKQVKYGMNKEHDPLPQINLALLFGEKSNLPFYYRKLPGNITDVKTLKNLLADMDFFEYRKIKLVMDRGFYSEDNINALYQNHLKFLIGVKLSLNYVKAELEKARTVIQKWENFNTKYNLYVSSSMVTWEYSQKRTYKRDTIEGGRRVYLHLYFNKEKEAEDAYKLNSLLIKLKEELENGKRNPEHEKQYSKYFNVKSTPKRGITVSAKQDVIDEATKNFGYFALLSNEIKDPIEALEIYRNKDLIEKAFGNLKDRLNFRRMEVSSELSLDGKLFVEFIALIYLSYIKKIMQEKNLFKSYTIQGLLDEFDVIECYEQPGRDLRFGEITKRQNELFETFEIVAPASL
;
A
#
# COMPACT_ATOMS: atom_id res chain seq x y z
N MET A 1 -25.74 -41.14 4.52
CA MET A 1 -24.69 -41.97 3.93
C MET A 1 -24.82 -43.39 4.49
N PRO A 2 -24.59 -44.46 3.70
CA PRO A 2 -24.73 -45.83 4.23
C PRO A 2 -23.64 -46.14 5.26
N ILE A 3 -24.04 -46.80 6.33
CA ILE A 3 -23.15 -47.26 7.40
C ILE A 3 -22.69 -48.69 7.07
N VAL A 4 -21.38 -48.90 7.16
CA VAL A 4 -20.75 -50.19 6.88
C VAL A 4 -20.00 -50.70 8.09
N TYR A 5 -20.26 -51.93 8.48
CA TYR A 5 -19.61 -52.61 9.61
C TYR A 5 -18.49 -53.50 9.08
N VAL A 6 -17.29 -53.32 9.62
CA VAL A 6 -16.10 -54.12 9.21
C VAL A 6 -15.45 -54.74 10.44
N LYS A 7 -15.48 -56.06 10.53
CA LYS A 7 -14.81 -56.80 11.59
C LYS A 7 -13.32 -56.96 11.26
N ASN A 8 -12.48 -56.46 12.14
CA ASN A 8 -11.03 -56.62 12.00
C ASN A 8 -10.64 -58.04 12.45
N LYS A 9 -10.02 -58.81 11.54
CA LYS A 9 -9.65 -60.22 11.76
C LYS A 9 -8.53 -60.41 12.79
N GLN A 10 -7.71 -59.38 13.04
CA GLN A 10 -6.56 -59.49 13.97
C GLN A 10 -6.96 -59.23 15.43
N ASN A 11 -7.88 -58.31 15.70
CA ASN A 11 -8.25 -57.91 17.04
C ASN A 11 -9.72 -58.21 17.40
N GLY A 12 -10.49 -58.79 16.47
CA GLY A 12 -11.90 -59.18 16.68
C GLY A 12 -12.90 -58.02 16.78
N ILE A 13 -12.44 -56.77 16.76
CA ILE A 13 -13.27 -55.58 16.95
C ILE A 13 -13.99 -55.23 15.66
N THR A 14 -15.30 -54.93 15.75
CA THR A 14 -16.09 -54.44 14.61
C THR A 14 -16.06 -52.90 14.60
N TYR A 15 -15.48 -52.33 13.53
CA TYR A 15 -15.45 -50.88 13.30
C TYR A 15 -16.64 -50.46 12.43
N VAL A 16 -17.17 -49.28 12.72
CA VAL A 16 -18.30 -48.66 12.01
C VAL A 16 -17.77 -47.55 11.13
N TYR A 17 -18.07 -47.63 9.84
CA TYR A 17 -17.65 -46.68 8.85
C TYR A 17 -18.87 -46.03 8.18
N GLU A 18 -18.78 -44.75 7.94
CA GLU A 18 -19.62 -44.02 7.00
C GLU A 18 -18.97 -44.14 5.62
N SER A 19 -19.73 -44.57 4.63
CA SER A 19 -19.22 -44.84 3.26
C SER A 19 -19.89 -43.93 2.26
N GLU A 20 -19.11 -43.21 1.47
CA GLU A 20 -19.53 -42.40 0.36
C GLU A 20 -18.95 -42.99 -0.94
N ASN A 21 -19.84 -43.30 -1.89
CA ASN A 21 -19.41 -43.79 -3.18
C ASN A 21 -19.27 -42.63 -4.14
N TYR A 22 -18.17 -42.58 -4.86
CA TYR A 22 -17.92 -41.59 -5.90
C TYR A 22 -17.33 -42.21 -7.13
N TRP A 23 -17.56 -41.56 -8.30
CA TRP A 23 -17.00 -41.99 -9.55
C TRP A 23 -15.62 -41.35 -9.78
N ASP A 24 -14.57 -42.22 -9.84
CA ASP A 24 -13.21 -41.78 -10.15
C ASP A 24 -13.07 -41.64 -11.69
N ARG A 25 -13.04 -40.40 -12.16
CA ARG A 25 -12.99 -40.10 -13.61
C ARG A 25 -11.66 -40.48 -14.26
N GLU A 26 -10.56 -40.48 -13.53
CA GLU A 26 -9.24 -40.87 -14.06
C GLU A 26 -9.14 -42.39 -14.26
N LYS A 27 -9.70 -43.15 -13.34
CA LYS A 27 -9.64 -44.63 -13.36
C LYS A 27 -10.90 -45.28 -13.92
N GLN A 28 -11.86 -44.47 -14.32
CA GLN A 28 -13.16 -44.90 -14.87
C GLN A 28 -13.86 -46.02 -14.07
N GLN A 29 -13.84 -45.91 -12.75
CA GLN A 29 -14.44 -46.89 -11.85
C GLN A 29 -15.09 -46.24 -10.63
N SER A 30 -16.13 -46.89 -10.09
CA SER A 30 -16.73 -46.50 -8.84
C SER A 30 -15.78 -46.81 -7.68
N ARG A 31 -15.54 -45.83 -6.81
CA ARG A 31 -14.75 -45.98 -5.59
C ARG A 31 -15.56 -45.58 -4.37
N SER A 32 -15.22 -46.13 -3.21
CA SER A 32 -15.81 -45.72 -1.96
C SER A 32 -14.76 -45.08 -1.05
N ARG A 33 -15.11 -43.93 -0.50
CA ARG A 33 -14.38 -43.28 0.59
C ARG A 33 -15.05 -43.65 1.90
N ARG A 34 -14.31 -44.24 2.85
CA ARG A 34 -14.83 -44.67 4.16
C ARG A 34 -14.19 -43.87 5.26
N VAL A 35 -15.00 -43.35 6.16
CA VAL A 35 -14.55 -42.64 7.37
C VAL A 35 -14.99 -43.47 8.58
N CYS A 36 -14.03 -43.82 9.45
CA CYS A 36 -14.35 -44.57 10.66
C CYS A 36 -15.04 -43.64 11.66
N ILE A 37 -16.30 -43.94 11.99
CA ILE A 37 -17.13 -43.14 12.91
C ILE A 37 -17.15 -43.76 14.33
N GLY A 38 -16.76 -45.02 14.50
CA GLY A 38 -16.74 -45.65 15.81
C GLY A 38 -16.40 -47.15 15.77
N LYS A 39 -16.60 -47.81 16.87
CA LYS A 39 -16.50 -49.26 17.02
C LYS A 39 -17.70 -49.80 17.79
N LEU A 40 -18.10 -51.03 17.56
CA LEU A 40 -19.14 -51.69 18.37
C LEU A 40 -18.56 -52.22 19.69
N ASP A 41 -19.29 -52.01 20.77
CA ASP A 41 -19.01 -52.68 22.03
C ASP A 41 -19.38 -54.17 21.90
N PRO A 42 -18.45 -55.09 22.19
CA PRO A 42 -18.72 -56.52 22.04
C PRO A 42 -19.79 -57.07 23.00
N ASN A 43 -20.09 -56.39 24.11
CA ASN A 43 -21.03 -56.83 25.12
C ASN A 43 -22.43 -56.23 24.96
N THR A 44 -22.52 -54.94 24.54
CA THR A 44 -23.80 -54.23 24.43
C THR A 44 -24.27 -54.09 22.99
N GLY A 45 -23.42 -54.27 22.01
CA GLY A 45 -23.74 -54.04 20.59
C GLY A 45 -23.92 -52.57 20.20
N GLU A 46 -23.72 -51.65 21.14
CA GLU A 46 -23.84 -50.21 20.87
C GLU A 46 -22.59 -49.62 20.25
N MET A 47 -22.74 -48.57 19.47
CA MET A 47 -21.63 -47.90 18.83
C MET A 47 -20.91 -46.97 19.80
N ILE A 48 -19.63 -47.20 20.04
CA ILE A 48 -18.72 -46.30 20.74
C ILE A 48 -18.11 -45.38 19.70
N PRO A 49 -18.40 -44.04 19.72
CA PRO A 49 -17.87 -43.09 18.73
C PRO A 49 -16.35 -43.04 18.73
N SER A 50 -15.75 -42.79 17.55
CA SER A 50 -14.31 -42.58 17.47
C SER A 50 -13.94 -41.22 18.12
N LYS A 51 -12.81 -41.15 18.81
CA LYS A 51 -12.30 -39.93 19.47
C LYS A 51 -12.14 -38.72 18.49
N ARG A 52 -12.17 -38.98 17.19
CA ARG A 52 -12.13 -37.90 16.14
C ARG A 52 -13.51 -37.31 15.84
N LEU A 53 -14.59 -37.98 16.21
CA LEU A 53 -15.98 -37.55 16.02
C LEU A 53 -16.66 -37.11 17.31
N SER A 54 -16.04 -37.30 18.45
CA SER A 54 -16.50 -36.68 19.70
C SER A 54 -16.20 -35.18 19.65
N THR A 55 -16.99 -34.44 18.90
CA THR A 55 -17.32 -33.06 19.23
C THR A 55 -18.28 -33.08 20.42
N GLU A 56 -17.88 -33.70 21.50
CA GLU A 56 -18.46 -33.35 22.78
C GLU A 56 -18.01 -31.91 23.05
N THR A 57 -18.93 -30.97 23.02
CA THR A 57 -18.85 -29.80 23.87
C THR A 57 -18.37 -30.30 25.21
N ALA A 58 -17.11 -30.08 25.52
CA ALA A 58 -16.53 -30.54 26.78
C ALA A 58 -17.43 -30.03 27.89
N ILE A 59 -18.18 -30.95 28.55
CA ILE A 59 -18.93 -30.63 29.75
C ILE A 59 -17.88 -30.19 30.75
N VAL A 60 -17.76 -28.88 30.93
CA VAL A 60 -16.81 -28.28 31.85
C VAL A 60 -17.17 -28.74 33.23
N LYS A 61 -16.39 -29.68 33.77
CA LYS A 61 -16.52 -30.10 35.14
C LYS A 61 -16.25 -28.90 36.06
N PRO A 62 -17.14 -28.54 36.97
CA PRO A 62 -16.85 -27.48 37.92
C PRO A 62 -15.62 -27.89 38.76
N GLY A 63 -14.56 -27.10 38.69
CA GLY A 63 -13.31 -27.38 39.41
C GLY A 63 -12.14 -26.58 38.82
N PRO A 64 -10.96 -26.63 39.45
CA PRO A 64 -9.78 -25.97 38.90
C PRO A 64 -9.40 -26.59 37.55
N VAL A 65 -9.23 -25.70 36.54
CA VAL A 65 -8.77 -26.10 35.20
C VAL A 65 -7.28 -26.45 35.30
N PRO A 66 -6.81 -27.56 34.69
CA PRO A 66 -5.39 -27.86 34.61
C PRO A 66 -4.59 -26.68 34.06
N VAL A 67 -3.48 -26.32 34.70
CA VAL A 67 -2.61 -25.22 34.29
C VAL A 67 -2.15 -25.36 32.83
N THR A 68 -1.99 -26.59 32.36
CA THR A 68 -1.61 -26.94 30.98
C THR A 68 -2.66 -26.56 29.93
N GLU A 69 -3.92 -26.38 30.33
CA GLU A 69 -5.01 -25.99 29.43
C GLU A 69 -5.31 -24.49 29.49
N ALA A 70 -4.84 -23.80 30.53
CA ALA A 70 -4.93 -22.34 30.61
C ALA A 70 -3.87 -21.69 29.71
N LYS A 71 -4.27 -20.65 28.97
CA LYS A 71 -3.36 -19.87 28.14
C LYS A 71 -3.34 -18.45 28.62
N HIS A 72 -2.13 -17.93 28.76
CA HIS A 72 -1.85 -16.55 29.06
C HIS A 72 -1.15 -15.93 27.86
N ARG A 73 -1.70 -14.86 27.29
CA ARG A 73 -1.23 -14.24 26.05
C ARG A 73 -1.44 -12.74 26.07
N TYR A 74 -0.66 -12.04 25.25
CA TYR A 74 -0.88 -10.64 24.92
C TYR A 74 -2.03 -10.51 23.91
N PHE A 75 -2.89 -9.50 24.08
CA PHE A 75 -4.05 -9.36 23.22
C PHE A 75 -4.43 -7.90 22.92
N GLY A 76 -3.95 -6.91 23.66
CA GLY A 76 -4.44 -5.53 23.50
C GLY A 76 -4.20 -4.94 22.11
N ALA A 77 -3.01 -5.09 21.53
CA ALA A 77 -2.73 -4.61 20.19
C ALA A 77 -3.56 -5.36 19.12
N THR A 78 -3.67 -6.69 19.23
CA THR A 78 -4.48 -7.47 18.29
C THR A 78 -5.98 -7.23 18.45
N TYR A 79 -6.46 -6.93 19.66
CA TYR A 79 -7.82 -6.47 19.91
C TYR A 79 -8.12 -5.13 19.23
N LEU A 80 -7.18 -4.18 19.34
CA LEU A 80 -7.26 -2.91 18.62
C LEU A 80 -7.40 -3.15 17.10
N PHE A 81 -6.59 -4.05 16.53
CA PHE A 81 -6.66 -4.36 15.11
C PHE A 81 -7.97 -5.05 14.72
N ASP A 82 -8.47 -5.98 15.51
CA ASP A 82 -9.77 -6.61 15.26
C ASP A 82 -10.87 -5.55 15.16
N ALA A 83 -10.93 -4.61 16.10
CA ALA A 83 -11.90 -3.51 16.09
C ALA A 83 -11.70 -2.56 14.90
N ILE A 84 -10.46 -2.22 14.53
CA ILE A 84 -10.16 -1.42 13.34
C ILE A 84 -10.62 -2.14 12.08
N GLY A 85 -10.34 -3.45 11.98
CA GLY A 85 -10.72 -4.28 10.82
C GLY A 85 -12.23 -4.34 10.60
N GLU A 86 -13.01 -4.41 11.67
CA GLU A 86 -14.48 -4.33 11.65
C GLU A 86 -14.94 -2.94 11.23
N LYS A 87 -14.41 -1.87 11.86
CA LYS A 87 -14.74 -0.47 11.57
C LYS A 87 -14.49 -0.11 10.10
N LEU A 88 -13.40 -0.59 9.51
CA LEU A 88 -13.03 -0.33 8.11
C LEU A 88 -13.67 -1.31 7.11
N GLY A 89 -14.34 -2.35 7.59
CA GLY A 89 -14.92 -3.43 6.78
C GLY A 89 -13.87 -4.36 6.16
N VAL A 90 -12.60 -4.28 6.57
CA VAL A 90 -11.52 -5.12 6.05
C VAL A 90 -11.74 -6.58 6.41
N THR A 91 -12.12 -6.87 7.65
CA THR A 91 -12.41 -8.23 8.13
C THR A 91 -13.58 -8.85 7.38
N GLU A 92 -14.67 -8.10 7.17
CA GLU A 92 -15.84 -8.55 6.43
C GLU A 92 -15.50 -8.85 4.97
N ASP A 93 -14.79 -7.94 4.29
CA ASP A 93 -14.44 -8.08 2.89
C ASP A 93 -13.45 -9.24 2.65
N LEU A 94 -12.46 -9.41 3.54
CA LEU A 94 -11.58 -10.58 3.52
C LEU A 94 -12.33 -11.88 3.75
N LYS A 95 -13.30 -11.91 4.67
CA LYS A 95 -14.13 -13.08 4.93
C LYS A 95 -15.00 -13.44 3.72
N LYS A 96 -15.50 -12.46 2.97
CA LYS A 96 -16.28 -12.69 1.75
C LYS A 96 -15.41 -13.25 0.62
N CYS A 97 -14.23 -12.68 0.40
CA CYS A 97 -13.38 -13.05 -0.75
C CYS A 97 -12.49 -14.27 -0.47
N LEU A 98 -12.11 -14.50 0.79
CA LEU A 98 -11.13 -15.51 1.22
C LEU A 98 -11.58 -16.25 2.49
N PRO A 99 -12.80 -16.87 2.51
CA PRO A 99 -13.43 -17.39 3.73
C PRO A 99 -12.56 -18.39 4.51
N ASN A 100 -11.77 -19.20 3.80
CA ASN A 100 -10.98 -20.27 4.42
C ASN A 100 -9.65 -19.79 5.01
N ILE A 101 -9.14 -18.64 4.57
CA ILE A 101 -7.77 -18.21 4.92
C ILE A 101 -7.70 -16.78 5.48
N TYR A 102 -8.82 -16.01 5.55
CA TYR A 102 -8.80 -14.62 6.01
C TYR A 102 -8.19 -14.46 7.40
N LYS A 103 -8.46 -15.41 8.32
CA LYS A 103 -7.87 -15.37 9.66
C LYS A 103 -6.35 -15.52 9.65
N LYS A 104 -5.80 -16.34 8.73
CA LYS A 104 -4.35 -16.47 8.56
C LYS A 104 -3.74 -15.20 8.01
N ILE A 105 -4.40 -14.57 7.02
CA ILE A 105 -3.98 -13.30 6.43
C ILE A 105 -3.94 -12.21 7.50
N LEU A 106 -5.01 -12.04 8.28
CA LEU A 106 -5.06 -11.06 9.37
C LEU A 106 -3.97 -11.32 10.41
N SER A 107 -3.74 -12.59 10.79
CA SER A 107 -2.71 -12.93 11.78
C SER A 107 -1.30 -12.57 11.32
N ILE A 108 -0.97 -12.82 10.04
CA ILE A 108 0.32 -12.41 9.48
C ILE A 108 0.40 -10.88 9.38
N ALA A 109 -0.67 -10.21 8.95
CA ALA A 109 -0.70 -8.75 8.88
C ALA A 109 -0.47 -8.10 10.26
N TYR A 110 -1.10 -8.62 11.31
CA TYR A 110 -0.91 -8.15 12.69
C TYR A 110 0.51 -8.36 13.18
N PHE A 111 1.08 -9.52 12.91
CA PHE A 111 2.49 -9.80 13.20
C PHE A 111 3.43 -8.79 12.53
N LEU A 112 3.24 -8.52 11.24
CA LEU A 112 4.08 -7.57 10.50
C LEU A 112 4.00 -6.15 11.07
N ILE A 113 2.84 -5.76 11.61
CA ILE A 113 2.64 -4.42 12.20
C ILE A 113 3.30 -4.32 13.58
N ILE A 114 3.15 -5.34 14.44
CA ILE A 114 3.64 -5.34 15.83
C ILE A 114 5.14 -5.54 15.87
N GLU A 115 5.65 -6.52 15.15
CA GLU A 115 7.05 -6.96 15.20
C GLU A 115 8.00 -6.12 14.33
N ASP A 116 7.54 -5.03 13.76
CA ASP A 116 8.28 -4.02 13.01
C ASP A 116 9.55 -4.55 12.31
N ASN A 117 9.49 -4.76 11.00
CA ASN A 117 10.62 -5.22 10.18
C ASN A 117 11.20 -6.62 10.53
N ASN A 118 10.50 -7.44 11.30
CA ASN A 118 10.92 -8.80 11.61
C ASN A 118 10.54 -9.81 10.52
N PRO A 119 11.41 -10.79 10.22
CA PRO A 119 11.10 -11.81 9.22
C PRO A 119 10.01 -12.76 9.69
N LEU A 120 9.21 -13.29 8.75
CA LEU A 120 8.12 -14.24 9.04
C LEU A 120 8.57 -15.53 9.75
N SER A 121 9.87 -15.86 9.73
CA SER A 121 10.41 -16.97 10.51
C SER A 121 10.24 -16.78 12.03
N ARG A 122 9.98 -15.56 12.50
CA ARG A 122 9.69 -15.26 13.91
C ARG A 122 8.22 -15.41 14.28
N PHE A 123 7.32 -15.54 13.30
CA PHE A 123 5.89 -15.72 13.53
C PHE A 123 5.54 -16.83 14.54
N PRO A 124 6.17 -18.03 14.52
CA PRO A 124 5.88 -19.07 15.50
C PRO A 124 6.07 -18.63 16.95
N LYS A 125 7.13 -17.88 17.24
CA LYS A 125 7.41 -17.34 18.57
C LYS A 125 6.35 -16.32 19.00
N TRP A 126 6.02 -15.39 18.12
CA TRP A 126 4.99 -14.38 18.36
C TRP A 126 3.61 -15.02 18.55
N SER A 127 3.22 -15.95 17.68
CA SER A 127 1.95 -16.69 17.76
C SER A 127 1.77 -17.46 19.07
N ALA A 128 2.86 -17.91 19.68
CA ALA A 128 2.81 -18.60 20.97
C ALA A 128 2.45 -17.65 22.13
N THR A 129 2.86 -16.39 22.05
CA THR A 129 2.68 -15.38 23.11
C THR A 129 1.49 -14.45 22.89
N HIS A 130 0.96 -14.34 21.65
CA HIS A 130 -0.12 -13.42 21.31
C HIS A 130 -1.40 -14.16 20.93
N LYS A 131 -2.53 -13.60 21.34
CA LYS A 131 -3.84 -14.02 20.83
C LYS A 131 -4.09 -13.32 19.50
N HIS A 132 -4.38 -14.08 18.45
CA HIS A 132 -4.57 -13.55 17.09
C HIS A 132 -5.69 -14.34 16.36
N PRO A 133 -6.27 -13.82 15.24
CA PRO A 133 -7.48 -14.38 14.60
C PRO A 133 -7.41 -15.87 14.22
N PHE A 134 -6.25 -16.36 13.78
CA PHE A 134 -6.08 -17.77 13.43
C PHE A 134 -5.83 -18.67 14.66
N GLY A 135 -5.19 -18.15 15.69
CA GLY A 135 -4.96 -18.84 16.98
C GLY A 135 -4.02 -20.05 16.93
N LYS A 136 -3.33 -20.29 15.81
CA LYS A 136 -2.40 -21.39 15.60
C LYS A 136 -1.16 -20.91 14.88
N ASP A 137 -0.06 -21.64 15.03
CA ASP A 137 1.18 -21.35 14.32
C ASP A 137 1.05 -21.50 12.79
N ILE A 138 1.81 -20.68 12.07
CA ILE A 138 1.99 -20.73 10.61
C ILE A 138 3.50 -20.83 10.34
N PRO A 139 4.05 -22.04 10.19
CA PRO A 139 5.46 -22.22 9.86
C PRO A 139 5.85 -21.51 8.55
N SER A 140 7.09 -21.03 8.46
CA SER A 140 7.58 -20.22 7.31
C SER A 140 7.29 -20.88 5.94
N GLN A 141 7.47 -22.19 5.82
CA GLN A 141 7.13 -22.91 4.59
C GLN A 141 5.64 -22.78 4.24
N ARG A 142 4.75 -22.94 5.24
CA ARG A 142 3.29 -22.83 5.04
C ARG A 142 2.84 -21.39 4.76
N SER A 143 3.61 -20.38 5.15
CA SER A 143 3.32 -19.00 4.77
C SER A 143 3.49 -18.79 3.26
N SER A 144 4.49 -19.42 2.63
CA SER A 144 4.68 -19.38 1.17
C SER A 144 3.54 -20.10 0.43
N GLU A 145 3.06 -21.24 0.94
CA GLU A 145 1.89 -21.94 0.42
C GLU A 145 0.62 -21.08 0.55
N LEU A 146 0.44 -20.42 1.70
CA LEU A 146 -0.65 -19.49 1.93
C LEU A 146 -0.63 -18.34 0.92
N PHE A 147 0.54 -17.71 0.72
CA PHE A 147 0.68 -16.63 -0.26
C PHE A 147 0.35 -17.10 -1.67
N ALA A 148 0.85 -18.27 -2.08
CA ALA A 148 0.55 -18.84 -3.40
C ALA A 148 -0.95 -19.21 -3.57
N SER A 149 -1.70 -19.39 -2.51
CA SER A 149 -3.15 -19.69 -2.55
C SER A 149 -4.02 -18.44 -2.72
N ILE A 150 -3.48 -17.24 -2.59
CA ILE A 150 -4.19 -15.97 -2.80
C ILE A 150 -4.21 -15.67 -4.31
N THR A 151 -5.32 -16.01 -4.96
CA THR A 151 -5.48 -15.85 -6.41
C THR A 151 -5.76 -14.41 -6.82
N GLU A 152 -5.60 -14.11 -8.10
CA GLU A 152 -5.93 -12.80 -8.67
C GLU A 152 -7.41 -12.46 -8.45
N ASP A 153 -8.32 -13.38 -8.76
CA ASP A 153 -9.77 -13.20 -8.58
C ASP A 153 -10.15 -12.80 -7.13
N THR A 154 -9.49 -13.42 -6.14
CA THR A 154 -9.77 -13.11 -4.72
C THR A 154 -9.23 -11.75 -4.30
N ARG A 155 -8.09 -11.32 -4.84
CA ARG A 155 -7.56 -9.96 -4.65
C ARG A 155 -8.45 -8.92 -5.30
N GLU A 156 -8.88 -9.16 -6.53
CA GLU A 156 -9.80 -8.28 -7.26
C GLU A 156 -11.16 -8.15 -6.58
N CYS A 157 -11.71 -9.26 -6.05
CA CYS A 157 -12.89 -9.26 -5.21
C CYS A 157 -12.72 -8.27 -4.03
N PHE A 158 -11.61 -8.37 -3.31
CA PHE A 158 -11.31 -7.49 -2.18
C PHE A 158 -11.18 -6.02 -2.60
N PHE A 159 -10.41 -5.72 -3.66
CA PHE A 159 -10.25 -4.35 -4.15
C PHE A 159 -11.59 -3.74 -4.57
N ARG A 160 -12.42 -4.50 -5.25
CA ARG A 160 -13.77 -4.04 -5.66
C ARG A 160 -14.63 -3.65 -4.45
N LEU A 161 -14.61 -4.45 -3.39
CA LEU A 161 -15.35 -4.16 -2.16
C LEU A 161 -14.80 -2.92 -1.44
N GLN A 162 -13.48 -2.85 -1.27
CA GLN A 162 -12.84 -1.72 -0.62
C GLN A 162 -13.00 -0.41 -1.41
N GLY A 163 -12.91 -0.45 -2.74
CA GLY A 163 -13.15 0.71 -3.58
C GLY A 163 -14.59 1.23 -3.48
N LYS A 164 -15.59 0.34 -3.46
CA LYS A 164 -17.00 0.72 -3.27
C LYS A 164 -17.27 1.43 -1.94
N ARG A 165 -16.51 1.11 -0.90
CA ARG A 165 -16.62 1.80 0.40
C ARG A 165 -16.11 3.25 0.36
N ARG A 166 -15.28 3.61 -0.64
CA ARG A 166 -14.52 4.89 -0.68
C ARG A 166 -14.72 5.73 -1.92
N ALA A 167 -15.33 5.17 -2.98
CA ALA A 167 -15.31 5.74 -4.33
C ALA A 167 -15.99 7.10 -4.51
N GLU A 168 -16.96 7.50 -3.71
CA GLU A 168 -17.86 8.60 -4.11
C GLU A 168 -17.49 9.98 -3.57
N HIS A 169 -16.55 10.11 -2.62
CA HIS A 169 -16.48 11.32 -1.82
C HIS A 169 -15.12 12.02 -1.73
N GLU A 170 -14.05 11.47 -2.34
CA GLU A 170 -12.70 12.01 -2.18
C GLU A 170 -11.88 11.93 -3.48
N PHE A 171 -10.78 12.71 -3.53
CA PHE A 171 -9.75 12.51 -4.54
C PHE A 171 -8.91 11.28 -4.22
N TRP A 172 -8.52 10.55 -5.26
CA TRP A 172 -7.65 9.39 -5.16
C TRP A 172 -6.25 9.76 -5.61
N ALA A 173 -5.34 9.74 -4.69
CA ALA A 173 -3.95 9.95 -5.01
C ALA A 173 -3.38 8.68 -5.66
N TYR A 174 -2.70 8.84 -6.79
CA TYR A 174 -2.03 7.78 -7.54
C TYR A 174 -0.55 8.07 -7.63
N ASP A 175 0.26 7.13 -7.17
CA ASP A 175 1.71 7.19 -7.29
C ASP A 175 2.31 5.79 -7.40
N THR A 176 3.60 5.72 -7.76
CA THR A 176 4.36 4.48 -7.92
C THR A 176 5.63 4.51 -7.07
N THR A 177 6.08 3.32 -6.66
CA THR A 177 7.39 3.15 -6.04
C THR A 177 8.12 1.94 -6.60
N SER A 178 9.46 1.92 -6.44
CA SER A 178 10.30 0.79 -6.86
C SER A 178 10.60 -0.11 -5.66
N ILE A 179 10.57 -1.43 -5.87
CA ILE A 179 10.93 -2.44 -4.88
C ILE A 179 11.97 -3.36 -5.51
N SER A 180 13.15 -3.38 -4.94
CA SER A 180 14.31 -4.12 -5.46
C SER A 180 14.23 -5.61 -5.17
N SER A 181 14.87 -6.44 -6.00
CA SER A 181 14.93 -7.89 -5.83
C SER A 181 16.28 -8.47 -6.23
N TYR A 182 16.72 -9.47 -5.49
CA TYR A 182 17.84 -10.34 -5.89
C TYR A 182 17.41 -11.54 -6.73
N SER A 183 16.11 -11.77 -6.90
CA SER A 183 15.58 -12.95 -7.59
C SER A 183 15.69 -12.80 -9.11
N ALA A 184 16.39 -13.73 -9.74
CA ALA A 184 16.45 -13.84 -11.21
C ALA A 184 15.22 -14.56 -11.80
N CYS A 185 14.39 -15.20 -10.97
CA CYS A 185 13.29 -16.06 -11.43
C CYS A 185 11.97 -15.30 -11.65
N LEU A 186 11.86 -14.05 -11.17
CA LEU A 186 10.65 -13.26 -11.26
C LEU A 186 10.56 -12.52 -12.60
N LYS A 187 9.51 -12.78 -13.38
CA LYS A 187 9.34 -12.27 -14.76
C LYS A 187 9.22 -10.73 -14.84
N GLN A 188 8.59 -10.12 -13.83
CA GLN A 188 8.37 -8.68 -13.80
C GLN A 188 9.53 -7.89 -13.17
N VAL A 189 10.50 -8.57 -12.58
CA VAL A 189 11.72 -7.95 -12.06
C VAL A 189 12.61 -7.56 -13.24
N LYS A 190 12.80 -6.25 -13.43
CA LYS A 190 13.55 -5.66 -14.55
C LYS A 190 14.41 -4.52 -14.05
N TYR A 191 15.53 -4.29 -14.72
CA TYR A 191 16.29 -3.06 -14.53
C TYR A 191 15.49 -1.86 -15.07
N GLY A 192 15.41 -0.81 -14.28
CA GLY A 192 14.70 0.41 -14.62
C GLY A 192 15.20 1.58 -13.79
N MET A 193 14.51 2.74 -13.90
CA MET A 193 14.82 3.88 -13.04
C MET A 193 14.34 3.57 -11.62
N ASN A 194 15.29 3.28 -10.74
CA ASN A 194 15.01 3.03 -9.33
C ASN A 194 14.86 4.36 -8.58
N LYS A 195 13.73 4.56 -7.92
CA LYS A 195 13.43 5.81 -7.16
C LYS A 195 14.33 5.98 -5.92
N GLU A 196 14.96 4.89 -5.45
CA GLU A 196 15.91 4.91 -4.32
C GLU A 196 17.38 4.82 -4.77
N HIS A 197 17.65 4.89 -6.07
CA HIS A 197 19.00 4.77 -6.64
C HIS A 197 19.70 3.43 -6.33
N ASP A 198 18.92 2.36 -6.03
CA ASP A 198 19.41 1.02 -5.83
C ASP A 198 19.80 0.40 -7.19
N PRO A 199 21.01 -0.16 -7.37
CA PRO A 199 21.47 -0.72 -8.64
C PRO A 199 20.84 -2.08 -9.00
N LEU A 200 19.94 -2.59 -8.17
CA LEU A 200 19.30 -3.89 -8.40
C LEU A 200 18.11 -3.82 -9.36
N PRO A 201 17.77 -4.95 -10.02
CA PRO A 201 16.51 -5.05 -10.74
C PRO A 201 15.33 -4.98 -9.76
N GLN A 202 14.19 -4.51 -10.25
CA GLN A 202 13.05 -4.12 -9.42
C GLN A 202 11.71 -4.49 -10.06
N ILE A 203 10.64 -4.45 -9.27
CA ILE A 203 9.28 -4.20 -9.74
C ILE A 203 8.91 -2.76 -9.42
N ASN A 204 7.92 -2.23 -10.13
CA ASN A 204 7.22 -1.03 -9.72
C ASN A 204 5.87 -1.40 -9.08
N LEU A 205 5.56 -0.76 -7.96
CA LEU A 205 4.28 -0.89 -7.26
C LEU A 205 3.53 0.43 -7.39
N ALA A 206 2.39 0.39 -8.06
CA ALA A 206 1.45 1.49 -8.09
C ALA A 206 0.43 1.35 -6.97
N LEU A 207 0.05 2.48 -6.33
CA LEU A 207 -0.88 2.50 -5.21
C LEU A 207 -1.95 3.57 -5.44
N LEU A 208 -3.19 3.24 -5.12
CA LEU A 208 -4.30 4.19 -4.97
C LEU A 208 -4.62 4.41 -3.50
N PHE A 209 -4.73 5.67 -3.14
CA PHE A 209 -4.88 6.11 -1.77
C PHE A 209 -5.92 7.22 -1.69
N GLY A 210 -6.88 7.09 -0.78
CA GLY A 210 -7.89 8.14 -0.58
C GLY A 210 -7.27 9.36 0.12
N GLU A 211 -7.47 10.53 -0.44
CA GLU A 211 -6.88 11.78 0.06
C GLU A 211 -7.44 12.18 1.44
N LYS A 212 -8.75 12.00 1.65
CA LYS A 212 -9.40 12.33 2.95
C LYS A 212 -9.40 11.16 3.91
N SER A 213 -9.64 9.95 3.39
CA SER A 213 -9.66 8.74 4.23
C SER A 213 -8.29 8.37 4.76
N ASN A 214 -7.21 8.79 4.09
CA ASN A 214 -5.84 8.40 4.37
C ASN A 214 -5.64 6.87 4.34
N LEU A 215 -6.39 6.16 3.48
CA LEU A 215 -6.36 4.72 3.39
C LEU A 215 -6.03 4.26 1.98
N PRO A 216 -5.13 3.27 1.82
CA PRO A 216 -4.93 2.59 0.55
C PRO A 216 -6.10 1.64 0.30
N PHE A 217 -6.52 1.50 -0.96
CA PHE A 217 -7.63 0.60 -1.31
C PHE A 217 -7.36 -0.23 -2.57
N TYR A 218 -6.29 0.08 -3.31
CA TYR A 218 -5.87 -0.67 -4.48
C TYR A 218 -4.37 -0.55 -4.70
N TYR A 219 -3.75 -1.62 -5.19
CA TYR A 219 -2.39 -1.59 -5.72
C TYR A 219 -2.27 -2.42 -7.01
N ARG A 220 -1.28 -2.09 -7.82
CA ARG A 220 -0.90 -2.87 -8.98
C ARG A 220 0.61 -3.11 -9.02
N LYS A 221 1.00 -4.38 -9.19
CA LYS A 221 2.38 -4.77 -9.48
C LYS A 221 2.65 -4.55 -10.97
N LEU A 222 3.75 -3.89 -11.29
CA LEU A 222 4.15 -3.50 -12.64
C LEU A 222 5.59 -3.90 -12.91
N PRO A 223 5.96 -4.17 -14.18
CA PRO A 223 7.36 -4.40 -14.54
C PRO A 223 8.26 -3.24 -14.14
N GLY A 224 9.47 -3.55 -13.64
CA GLY A 224 10.39 -2.54 -13.10
C GLY A 224 10.91 -1.53 -14.12
N ASN A 225 10.81 -1.81 -15.41
CA ASN A 225 11.24 -0.94 -16.50
C ASN A 225 10.12 -0.04 -17.07
N ILE A 226 8.90 -0.10 -16.53
CA ILE A 226 7.81 0.76 -16.98
C ILE A 226 7.94 2.16 -16.38
N THR A 227 7.73 3.19 -17.21
CA THR A 227 7.74 4.58 -16.74
C THR A 227 6.39 5.00 -16.18
N ASP A 228 6.36 5.93 -15.22
CA ASP A 228 5.14 6.43 -14.57
C ASP A 228 4.08 6.86 -15.58
N VAL A 229 4.47 7.57 -16.64
CA VAL A 229 3.58 8.01 -17.73
C VAL A 229 2.77 6.85 -18.33
N LYS A 230 3.40 5.67 -18.51
CA LYS A 230 2.76 4.50 -19.13
C LYS A 230 1.84 3.75 -18.15
N THR A 231 2.00 3.95 -16.87
CA THR A 231 1.23 3.21 -15.85
C THR A 231 -0.22 3.68 -15.75
N LEU A 232 -0.50 4.94 -16.13
CA LEU A 232 -1.86 5.48 -16.06
C LEU A 232 -2.85 4.72 -16.97
N LYS A 233 -2.42 4.30 -18.16
CA LYS A 233 -3.28 3.51 -19.07
C LYS A 233 -3.71 2.18 -18.44
N ASN A 234 -2.80 1.53 -17.72
CA ASN A 234 -3.10 0.30 -16.98
C ASN A 234 -4.11 0.57 -15.85
N LEU A 235 -3.90 1.66 -15.10
CA LEU A 235 -4.83 2.07 -14.05
C LEU A 235 -6.25 2.32 -14.61
N LEU A 236 -6.37 3.01 -15.74
CA LEU A 236 -7.67 3.29 -16.36
C LEU A 236 -8.40 2.01 -16.76
N ALA A 237 -7.68 1.02 -17.29
CA ALA A 237 -8.25 -0.29 -17.62
C ALA A 237 -8.74 -1.03 -16.36
N ASP A 238 -8.00 -0.96 -15.25
CA ASP A 238 -8.40 -1.58 -13.99
C ASP A 238 -9.64 -0.89 -13.39
N MET A 239 -9.71 0.44 -13.46
CA MET A 239 -10.86 1.20 -12.98
C MET A 239 -12.14 0.85 -13.73
N ASP A 240 -12.04 0.67 -15.05
CA ASP A 240 -13.17 0.22 -15.89
C ASP A 240 -13.60 -1.19 -15.50
N PHE A 241 -12.64 -2.10 -15.33
CA PHE A 241 -12.87 -3.47 -14.87
C PHE A 241 -13.57 -3.54 -13.50
N PHE A 242 -13.18 -2.69 -12.55
CA PHE A 242 -13.80 -2.62 -11.22
C PHE A 242 -15.10 -1.82 -11.18
N GLU A 243 -15.52 -1.27 -12.32
CA GLU A 243 -16.72 -0.41 -12.42
C GLU A 243 -16.68 0.83 -11.52
N TYR A 244 -15.49 1.34 -11.26
CA TYR A 244 -15.34 2.56 -10.47
C TYR A 244 -15.78 3.77 -11.29
N ARG A 245 -16.81 4.44 -10.84
CA ARG A 245 -17.39 5.62 -11.50
C ARG A 245 -17.14 6.88 -10.67
N LYS A 246 -17.20 8.04 -11.34
CA LYS A 246 -17.06 9.38 -10.69
C LYS A 246 -15.73 9.56 -9.93
N ILE A 247 -14.65 9.01 -10.46
CA ILE A 247 -13.33 9.07 -9.85
C ILE A 247 -12.72 10.44 -10.07
N LYS A 248 -12.03 10.93 -9.04
CA LYS A 248 -11.21 12.13 -9.07
C LYS A 248 -9.76 11.72 -8.72
N LEU A 249 -8.82 11.96 -9.65
CA LEU A 249 -7.43 11.56 -9.47
C LEU A 249 -6.54 12.75 -9.11
N VAL A 250 -5.62 12.57 -8.17
CA VAL A 250 -4.49 13.47 -7.97
C VAL A 250 -3.18 12.75 -8.25
N MET A 251 -2.32 13.35 -9.07
CA MET A 251 -1.11 12.71 -9.59
C MET A 251 0.07 13.67 -9.63
N ASP A 252 1.28 13.14 -9.57
CA ASP A 252 2.49 13.93 -9.72
C ASP A 252 2.77 14.28 -11.20
N ARG A 253 3.64 15.25 -11.40
CA ARG A 253 4.09 15.70 -12.73
C ARG A 253 4.74 14.61 -13.58
N GLY A 254 5.20 13.52 -12.96
CA GLY A 254 5.75 12.35 -13.65
C GLY A 254 4.71 11.60 -14.50
N PHE A 255 3.44 11.76 -14.20
CA PHE A 255 2.33 11.12 -14.93
C PHE A 255 1.79 11.98 -16.08
N TYR A 256 2.27 13.23 -16.18
CA TYR A 256 1.79 14.14 -17.24
C TYR A 256 2.29 13.72 -18.62
N SER A 257 1.36 13.56 -19.54
CA SER A 257 1.55 13.61 -21.00
C SER A 257 0.23 14.04 -21.65
N GLU A 258 0.28 14.57 -22.87
CA GLU A 258 -0.92 14.95 -23.62
C GLU A 258 -1.85 13.74 -23.81
N ASP A 259 -1.30 12.57 -24.15
CA ASP A 259 -2.04 11.32 -24.27
C ASP A 259 -2.76 10.93 -22.96
N ASN A 260 -2.12 11.12 -21.80
CA ASN A 260 -2.71 10.82 -20.52
C ASN A 260 -3.85 11.79 -20.18
N ILE A 261 -3.68 13.07 -20.43
CA ILE A 261 -4.75 14.06 -20.24
C ILE A 261 -5.94 13.76 -21.17
N ASN A 262 -5.69 13.41 -22.42
CA ASN A 262 -6.74 13.01 -23.37
C ASN A 262 -7.44 11.72 -22.90
N ALA A 263 -6.71 10.74 -22.38
CA ALA A 263 -7.29 9.51 -21.83
C ALA A 263 -8.16 9.77 -20.58
N LEU A 264 -7.77 10.70 -19.72
CA LEU A 264 -8.60 11.12 -18.58
C LEU A 264 -9.91 11.75 -19.02
N TYR A 265 -9.87 12.62 -20.02
CA TYR A 265 -11.09 13.20 -20.62
C TYR A 265 -11.96 12.14 -21.30
N GLN A 266 -11.35 11.20 -22.03
CA GLN A 266 -12.05 10.10 -22.70
C GLN A 266 -12.83 9.23 -21.71
N ASN A 267 -12.27 9.00 -20.53
CA ASN A 267 -12.88 8.22 -19.47
C ASN A 267 -13.76 9.07 -18.51
N HIS A 268 -14.02 10.33 -18.85
CA HIS A 268 -14.83 11.25 -18.04
C HIS A 268 -14.34 11.45 -16.61
N LEU A 269 -13.03 11.28 -16.37
CA LEU A 269 -12.44 11.40 -15.05
C LEU A 269 -12.10 12.86 -14.70
N LYS A 270 -12.22 13.17 -13.42
CA LYS A 270 -11.75 14.41 -12.84
C LYS A 270 -10.29 14.25 -12.40
N PHE A 271 -9.49 15.29 -12.59
CA PHE A 271 -8.06 15.20 -12.24
C PHE A 271 -7.48 16.50 -11.70
N LEU A 272 -6.44 16.32 -10.90
CA LEU A 272 -5.48 17.34 -10.48
C LEU A 272 -4.08 16.76 -10.67
N ILE A 273 -3.23 17.43 -11.45
CA ILE A 273 -1.91 16.92 -11.79
C ILE A 273 -0.86 18.04 -11.77
N GLY A 274 0.33 17.71 -11.26
CA GLY A 274 1.49 18.57 -11.40
C GLY A 274 1.93 18.68 -12.87
N VAL A 275 2.33 19.86 -13.33
CA VAL A 275 2.82 20.06 -14.70
C VAL A 275 4.17 20.77 -14.73
N LYS A 276 4.95 20.50 -15.80
CA LYS A 276 6.26 21.12 -15.99
C LYS A 276 6.07 22.56 -16.48
N LEU A 277 6.82 23.49 -15.90
CA LEU A 277 6.83 24.89 -16.35
C LEU A 277 7.39 25.07 -17.76
N SER A 278 8.06 24.05 -18.31
CA SER A 278 8.63 24.09 -19.66
C SER A 278 7.62 23.85 -20.80
N LEU A 279 6.38 23.49 -20.49
CA LEU A 279 5.32 23.27 -21.47
C LEU A 279 4.88 24.61 -22.09
N ASN A 280 4.66 24.65 -23.40
CA ASN A 280 4.43 25.91 -24.12
C ASN A 280 3.25 26.72 -23.59
N TYR A 281 2.11 26.08 -23.34
CA TYR A 281 0.93 26.74 -22.79
C TYR A 281 1.15 27.21 -21.33
N VAL A 282 1.93 26.45 -20.52
CA VAL A 282 2.28 26.86 -19.15
C VAL A 282 3.23 28.04 -19.17
N LYS A 283 4.25 28.03 -20.06
CA LYS A 283 5.17 29.17 -20.26
C LYS A 283 4.42 30.44 -20.62
N ALA A 284 3.49 30.36 -21.58
CA ALA A 284 2.71 31.51 -22.02
C ALA A 284 1.91 32.13 -20.86
N GLU A 285 1.25 31.31 -20.03
CA GLU A 285 0.50 31.79 -18.88
C GLU A 285 1.43 32.27 -17.74
N LEU A 286 2.57 31.61 -17.54
CA LEU A 286 3.56 32.02 -16.54
C LEU A 286 4.16 33.39 -16.87
N GLU A 287 4.48 33.70 -18.15
CA GLU A 287 5.00 35.03 -18.55
C GLU A 287 3.96 36.13 -18.30
N LYS A 288 2.68 35.87 -18.56
CA LYS A 288 1.60 36.80 -18.21
C LYS A 288 1.48 37.02 -16.71
N ALA A 289 1.59 35.92 -15.95
CA ALA A 289 1.43 35.96 -14.49
C ALA A 289 2.62 36.59 -13.77
N ARG A 290 3.87 36.51 -14.29
CA ARG A 290 5.10 37.02 -13.65
C ARG A 290 5.00 38.44 -13.16
N THR A 291 4.38 39.33 -13.94
CA THR A 291 4.28 40.76 -13.63
C THR A 291 3.27 41.06 -12.51
N VAL A 292 2.36 40.12 -12.23
CA VAL A 292 1.23 40.35 -11.31
C VAL A 292 1.16 39.38 -10.15
N ILE A 293 1.75 38.17 -10.26
CA ILE A 293 1.56 37.12 -9.25
C ILE A 293 2.11 37.54 -7.89
N GLN A 294 3.21 38.26 -7.82
CA GLN A 294 3.84 38.68 -6.55
C GLN A 294 3.20 39.92 -5.91
N LYS A 295 2.06 40.39 -6.44
CA LYS A 295 1.29 41.44 -5.78
C LYS A 295 0.68 40.89 -4.48
N TRP A 296 0.57 41.75 -3.48
CA TRP A 296 0.03 41.38 -2.15
C TRP A 296 -1.37 40.77 -2.23
N GLU A 297 -2.20 41.17 -3.15
CA GLU A 297 -3.54 40.66 -3.39
C GLU A 297 -3.56 39.16 -3.67
N ASN A 298 -2.46 38.62 -4.23
CA ASN A 298 -2.30 37.20 -4.58
C ASN A 298 -1.58 36.40 -3.49
N PHE A 299 -1.26 37.03 -2.36
CA PHE A 299 -0.54 36.37 -1.28
C PHE A 299 -1.47 35.60 -0.36
N ASN A 300 -1.19 34.30 -0.21
CA ASN A 300 -1.89 33.46 0.76
C ASN A 300 -1.05 33.31 2.04
N THR A 301 -1.59 33.83 3.14
CA THR A 301 -0.91 33.86 4.45
C THR A 301 -0.81 32.47 5.10
N LYS A 302 -1.77 31.57 4.83
CA LYS A 302 -1.78 30.21 5.40
C LYS A 302 -0.60 29.38 4.88
N TYR A 303 -0.23 29.57 3.62
CA TYR A 303 0.80 28.76 2.97
C TYR A 303 2.07 29.55 2.63
N ASN A 304 2.12 30.83 2.96
CA ASN A 304 3.25 31.73 2.70
C ASN A 304 3.71 31.71 1.23
N LEU A 305 2.76 31.81 0.30
CA LEU A 305 3.02 31.80 -1.14
C LEU A 305 2.03 32.67 -1.92
N TYR A 306 2.41 33.00 -3.14
CA TYR A 306 1.57 33.73 -4.08
C TYR A 306 0.88 32.77 -5.04
N VAL A 307 -0.35 33.08 -5.41
CA VAL A 307 -1.18 32.23 -6.28
C VAL A 307 -1.76 33.02 -7.45
N SER A 308 -1.88 32.36 -8.59
CA SER A 308 -2.62 32.85 -9.73
C SER A 308 -3.32 31.67 -10.41
N SER A 309 -4.52 31.89 -10.91
CA SER A 309 -5.29 30.85 -11.60
C SER A 309 -5.81 31.40 -12.92
N SER A 310 -5.66 30.64 -13.99
CA SER A 310 -6.22 30.95 -15.29
C SER A 310 -6.98 29.78 -15.88
N MET A 311 -8.01 30.09 -16.67
CA MET A 311 -8.74 29.09 -17.44
C MET A 311 -8.10 28.98 -18.81
N VAL A 312 -7.65 27.77 -19.16
CA VAL A 312 -7.00 27.48 -20.45
C VAL A 312 -7.86 26.49 -21.22
N THR A 313 -7.89 26.63 -22.55
CA THR A 313 -8.51 25.64 -23.42
C THR A 313 -7.52 24.54 -23.73
N TRP A 314 -7.84 23.31 -23.34
CA TRP A 314 -7.09 22.11 -23.70
C TRP A 314 -7.52 21.62 -25.08
N GLU A 315 -6.59 21.44 -25.98
CA GLU A 315 -6.83 20.87 -27.31
C GLU A 315 -6.99 19.35 -27.17
N TYR A 316 -8.24 18.92 -27.02
CA TYR A 316 -8.56 17.51 -26.90
C TYR A 316 -8.53 16.80 -28.24
N SER A 317 -7.86 15.66 -28.32
CA SER A 317 -7.81 14.81 -29.49
C SER A 317 -7.97 13.35 -29.10
N GLN A 318 -8.85 12.62 -29.80
CA GLN A 318 -9.11 11.20 -29.61
C GLN A 318 -9.24 10.47 -30.94
N LYS A 319 -8.38 9.50 -31.20
CA LYS A 319 -8.49 8.58 -32.33
C LYS A 319 -9.53 7.50 -32.05
N ARG A 320 -10.55 7.39 -32.88
CA ARG A 320 -11.57 6.33 -32.78
C ARG A 320 -11.18 5.13 -33.66
N THR A 321 -10.90 3.99 -33.03
CA THR A 321 -10.40 2.78 -33.69
C THR A 321 -11.38 2.24 -34.75
N TYR A 322 -12.69 2.26 -34.46
CA TYR A 322 -13.71 1.71 -35.35
C TYR A 322 -14.08 2.62 -36.52
N LYS A 323 -14.07 3.94 -36.32
CA LYS A 323 -14.44 4.91 -37.37
C LYS A 323 -13.25 5.46 -38.14
N ARG A 324 -12.03 5.17 -37.69
CA ARG A 324 -10.76 5.66 -38.27
C ARG A 324 -10.69 7.17 -38.40
N ASP A 325 -11.47 7.91 -37.61
CA ASP A 325 -11.49 9.36 -37.53
C ASP A 325 -10.91 9.84 -36.19
N THR A 326 -10.67 11.13 -36.09
CA THR A 326 -10.20 11.81 -34.88
C THR A 326 -11.28 12.78 -34.41
N ILE A 327 -11.69 12.64 -33.13
CA ILE A 327 -12.51 13.65 -32.49
C ILE A 327 -11.58 14.70 -31.92
N GLU A 328 -11.77 15.95 -32.31
CA GLU A 328 -11.04 17.10 -31.80
C GLU A 328 -12.02 18.08 -31.15
N GLY A 329 -11.56 18.84 -30.17
CA GLY A 329 -12.37 19.88 -29.53
C GLY A 329 -11.69 20.52 -28.34
N GLY A 330 -12.10 21.73 -28.02
CA GLY A 330 -11.64 22.43 -26.83
C GLY A 330 -12.25 21.86 -25.53
N ARG A 331 -11.43 21.61 -24.53
CA ARG A 331 -11.86 21.25 -23.19
C ARG A 331 -11.33 22.27 -22.19
N ARG A 332 -12.14 22.63 -21.21
CA ARG A 332 -11.76 23.58 -20.18
C ARG A 332 -10.83 22.92 -19.17
N VAL A 333 -9.71 23.59 -18.86
CA VAL A 333 -8.83 23.26 -17.73
C VAL A 333 -8.49 24.52 -16.95
N TYR A 334 -8.22 24.37 -15.68
CA TYR A 334 -7.73 25.40 -14.80
C TYR A 334 -6.23 25.16 -14.57
N LEU A 335 -5.42 26.16 -14.92
CA LEU A 335 -3.99 26.20 -14.66
C LEU A 335 -3.76 27.08 -13.43
N HIS A 336 -3.26 26.48 -12.37
CA HIS A 336 -2.91 27.14 -11.12
C HIS A 336 -1.39 27.33 -11.08
N LEU A 337 -0.95 28.56 -10.95
CA LEU A 337 0.45 28.95 -10.82
C LEU A 337 0.71 29.40 -9.38
N TYR A 338 1.82 28.94 -8.84
CA TYR A 338 2.25 29.26 -7.49
C TYR A 338 3.67 29.79 -7.50
N PHE A 339 3.95 30.75 -6.63
CA PHE A 339 5.28 31.24 -6.38
C PHE A 339 5.57 31.25 -4.87
N ASN A 340 6.67 30.60 -4.47
CA ASN A 340 7.10 30.54 -3.08
C ASN A 340 8.53 31.05 -2.97
N LYS A 341 8.77 32.07 -2.13
CA LYS A 341 10.08 32.69 -1.93
C LYS A 341 11.09 31.77 -1.23
N GLU A 342 10.63 30.94 -0.30
CA GLU A 342 11.50 29.97 0.38
C GLU A 342 12.02 28.94 -0.61
N LYS A 343 11.11 28.44 -1.46
CA LYS A 343 11.48 27.51 -2.56
C LYS A 343 12.40 28.16 -3.57
N GLU A 344 12.22 29.43 -3.92
CA GLU A 344 13.12 30.18 -4.79
C GLU A 344 14.53 30.20 -4.23
N ALA A 345 14.67 30.52 -2.93
CA ALA A 345 15.95 30.54 -2.23
C ALA A 345 16.60 29.14 -2.17
N GLU A 346 15.79 28.10 -1.90
CA GLU A 346 16.25 26.71 -1.89
C GLU A 346 16.73 26.23 -3.28
N ASP A 347 15.97 26.52 -4.34
CA ASP A 347 16.33 26.20 -5.72
C ASP A 347 17.64 26.93 -6.12
N ALA A 348 17.80 28.21 -5.74
CA ALA A 348 19.00 28.99 -5.97
C ALA A 348 20.21 28.41 -5.21
N TYR A 349 20.03 28.03 -3.96
CA TYR A 349 21.09 27.39 -3.17
C TYR A 349 21.55 26.06 -3.79
N LYS A 350 20.61 25.22 -4.23
CA LYS A 350 20.93 23.94 -4.90
C LYS A 350 21.73 24.14 -6.18
N LEU A 351 21.32 25.11 -7.02
CA LEU A 351 22.05 25.41 -8.25
C LEU A 351 23.46 25.95 -7.95
N ASN A 352 23.58 26.91 -7.04
CA ASN A 352 24.87 27.50 -6.69
C ASN A 352 25.84 26.43 -6.12
N SER A 353 25.36 25.56 -5.24
CA SER A 353 26.16 24.45 -4.71
C SER A 353 26.63 23.49 -5.81
N LEU A 354 25.75 23.20 -6.77
CA LEU A 354 26.12 22.40 -7.94
C LEU A 354 27.17 23.11 -8.80
N LEU A 355 26.97 24.39 -9.10
CA LEU A 355 27.91 25.18 -9.93
C LEU A 355 29.30 25.28 -9.28
N ILE A 356 29.37 25.46 -7.97
CA ILE A 356 30.64 25.45 -7.22
C ILE A 356 31.34 24.10 -7.40
N LYS A 357 30.62 23.00 -7.14
CA LYS A 357 31.18 21.65 -7.30
C LYS A 357 31.69 21.38 -8.71
N LEU A 358 30.89 21.72 -9.74
CA LEU A 358 31.26 21.52 -11.14
C LEU A 358 32.49 22.35 -11.52
N LYS A 359 32.59 23.59 -11.01
CA LYS A 359 33.72 24.47 -11.25
C LYS A 359 35.02 23.91 -10.64
N GLU A 360 34.94 23.47 -9.38
CA GLU A 360 36.08 22.84 -8.69
C GLU A 360 36.56 21.57 -9.42
N GLU A 361 35.66 20.70 -9.87
CA GLU A 361 35.98 19.49 -10.64
C GLU A 361 36.72 19.84 -11.95
N LEU A 362 36.29 20.90 -12.64
CA LEU A 362 36.89 21.37 -13.89
C LEU A 362 38.26 22.02 -13.67
N GLU A 363 38.41 22.87 -12.65
CA GLU A 363 39.67 23.59 -12.33
C GLU A 363 40.72 22.63 -11.82
N ASN A 364 40.32 21.61 -11.05
CA ASN A 364 41.25 20.57 -10.53
C ASN A 364 41.55 19.46 -11.55
N GLY A 365 40.97 19.48 -12.74
CA GLY A 365 41.12 18.45 -13.77
C GLY A 365 40.54 17.09 -13.40
N LYS A 366 39.71 17.01 -12.33
CA LYS A 366 39.07 15.79 -11.84
C LYS A 366 37.62 15.73 -12.33
N ARG A 367 37.43 15.53 -13.64
CA ARG A 367 36.09 15.48 -14.25
C ARG A 367 35.35 14.18 -13.85
N ASN A 368 34.11 14.32 -13.44
CA ASN A 368 33.20 13.18 -13.24
C ASN A 368 32.41 12.92 -14.54
N PRO A 369 32.47 11.70 -15.11
CA PRO A 369 31.72 11.36 -16.33
C PRO A 369 30.20 11.61 -16.22
N GLU A 370 29.63 11.49 -15.04
CA GLU A 370 28.21 11.75 -14.80
C GLU A 370 27.85 13.24 -14.97
N HIS A 371 28.80 14.15 -14.78
CA HIS A 371 28.59 15.59 -14.86
C HIS A 371 28.91 16.20 -16.24
N GLU A 372 29.34 15.42 -17.23
CA GLU A 372 29.78 15.95 -18.55
C GLU A 372 28.73 16.83 -19.23
N LYS A 373 27.44 16.44 -19.16
CA LYS A 373 26.33 17.24 -19.69
C LYS A 373 26.17 18.58 -18.96
N GLN A 374 26.42 18.60 -17.65
CA GLN A 374 26.31 19.78 -16.81
C GLN A 374 27.48 20.74 -17.02
N TYR A 375 28.70 20.21 -17.17
CA TYR A 375 29.87 21.03 -17.55
C TYR A 375 29.60 21.77 -18.86
N SER A 376 29.21 21.03 -19.90
CA SER A 376 28.93 21.60 -21.21
C SER A 376 27.78 22.62 -21.20
N LYS A 377 26.80 22.42 -20.31
CA LYS A 377 25.66 23.31 -20.16
C LYS A 377 26.06 24.63 -19.51
N TYR A 378 26.76 24.62 -18.40
CA TYR A 378 26.95 25.79 -17.53
C TYR A 378 28.30 26.49 -17.70
N PHE A 379 29.32 25.81 -18.28
CA PHE A 379 30.68 26.36 -18.34
C PHE A 379 31.28 26.31 -19.72
N ASN A 380 32.10 27.34 -20.04
CA ASN A 380 33.05 27.31 -21.12
C ASN A 380 34.43 26.96 -20.53
N VAL A 381 35.06 25.88 -21.03
CA VAL A 381 36.37 25.43 -20.60
C VAL A 381 37.37 25.68 -21.71
N LYS A 382 38.39 26.47 -21.45
CA LYS A 382 39.52 26.69 -22.35
C LYS A 382 40.78 26.14 -21.70
N SER A 383 41.49 25.28 -22.40
CA SER A 383 42.77 24.77 -21.96
C SER A 383 43.88 25.31 -22.90
N THR A 384 44.88 25.91 -22.33
CA THR A 384 46.02 26.43 -23.08
C THR A 384 47.35 25.99 -22.41
N PRO A 385 48.39 25.64 -23.19
CA PRO A 385 49.66 25.16 -22.61
C PRO A 385 50.35 26.16 -21.66
N LYS A 386 50.11 27.48 -21.85
CA LYS A 386 50.75 28.53 -21.03
C LYS A 386 49.91 28.99 -19.83
N ARG A 387 48.60 28.89 -19.89
CA ARG A 387 47.69 29.40 -18.81
C ARG A 387 46.91 28.33 -18.10
N GLY A 388 47.13 27.04 -18.44
CA GLY A 388 46.34 25.95 -17.84
C GLY A 388 44.88 25.96 -18.27
N ILE A 389 44.04 25.43 -17.38
CA ILE A 389 42.59 25.33 -17.56
C ILE A 389 41.94 26.61 -17.05
N THR A 390 41.15 27.28 -17.92
CA THR A 390 40.33 28.45 -17.56
C THR A 390 38.86 28.06 -17.69
N VAL A 391 38.10 28.22 -16.61
CA VAL A 391 36.66 27.88 -16.52
C VAL A 391 35.88 29.19 -16.38
N SER A 392 34.96 29.47 -17.33
CA SER A 392 34.07 30.61 -17.23
C SER A 392 32.61 30.19 -17.30
N ALA A 393 31.79 30.74 -16.41
CA ALA A 393 30.37 30.43 -16.34
C ALA A 393 29.64 31.06 -17.57
N LYS A 394 28.62 30.36 -18.06
CA LYS A 394 27.68 30.86 -19.08
C LYS A 394 26.52 31.53 -18.33
N GLN A 395 26.66 32.84 -18.09
CA GLN A 395 25.72 33.61 -17.27
C GLN A 395 24.31 33.60 -17.85
N ASP A 396 24.16 33.73 -19.16
CA ASP A 396 22.88 33.66 -19.88
C ASP A 396 22.11 32.34 -19.60
N VAL A 397 22.83 31.22 -19.56
CA VAL A 397 22.25 29.90 -19.26
C VAL A 397 21.86 29.78 -17.79
N ILE A 398 22.66 30.37 -16.90
CA ILE A 398 22.35 30.41 -15.47
C ILE A 398 21.12 31.28 -15.22
N ASP A 399 21.02 32.45 -15.82
CA ASP A 399 19.89 33.36 -15.68
C ASP A 399 18.61 32.74 -16.22
N GLU A 400 18.66 32.03 -17.34
CA GLU A 400 17.48 31.30 -17.84
C GLU A 400 17.11 30.14 -16.93
N ALA A 401 18.07 29.45 -16.32
CA ALA A 401 17.81 28.35 -15.37
C ALA A 401 17.15 28.87 -14.08
N THR A 402 17.55 30.04 -13.58
CA THR A 402 17.03 30.66 -12.36
C THR A 402 15.67 31.30 -12.54
N LYS A 403 15.32 31.68 -13.77
CA LYS A 403 14.09 32.40 -14.12
C LYS A 403 12.81 31.80 -13.54
N ASN A 404 12.77 30.48 -13.38
CA ASN A 404 11.59 29.74 -12.91
C ASN A 404 11.72 29.23 -11.47
N PHE A 405 12.73 29.65 -10.71
CA PHE A 405 12.90 29.24 -9.32
C PHE A 405 11.72 29.73 -8.47
N GLY A 406 11.32 28.92 -7.50
CA GLY A 406 10.18 29.18 -6.65
C GLY A 406 8.81 28.95 -7.30
N TYR A 407 8.74 28.81 -8.62
CA TYR A 407 7.48 28.57 -9.33
C TYR A 407 7.16 27.08 -9.42
N PHE A 408 5.87 26.75 -9.36
CA PHE A 408 5.32 25.44 -9.72
C PHE A 408 3.89 25.60 -10.25
N ALA A 409 3.39 24.58 -10.93
CA ALA A 409 2.08 24.64 -11.57
C ALA A 409 1.28 23.35 -11.40
N LEU A 410 -0.03 23.50 -11.22
CA LEU A 410 -1.01 22.42 -11.18
C LEU A 410 -2.05 22.62 -12.29
N LEU A 411 -2.54 21.52 -12.85
CA LEU A 411 -3.56 21.49 -13.88
C LEU A 411 -4.76 20.68 -13.40
N SER A 412 -5.98 21.23 -13.49
CA SER A 412 -7.21 20.53 -13.11
C SER A 412 -8.34 20.79 -14.10
N ASN A 413 -9.18 19.76 -14.34
CA ASN A 413 -10.43 19.92 -15.09
C ASN A 413 -11.66 20.13 -14.18
N GLU A 414 -11.47 20.15 -12.86
CA GLU A 414 -12.54 20.25 -11.87
C GLU A 414 -12.38 21.43 -10.92
N ILE A 415 -11.21 21.57 -10.30
CA ILE A 415 -10.96 22.49 -9.19
C ILE A 415 -10.67 23.89 -9.77
N LYS A 416 -11.42 24.87 -9.31
CA LYS A 416 -11.28 26.28 -9.74
C LYS A 416 -10.43 27.09 -8.77
N ASP A 417 -10.54 26.79 -7.48
CA ASP A 417 -9.80 27.47 -6.42
C ASP A 417 -8.35 26.94 -6.35
N PRO A 418 -7.33 27.80 -6.52
CA PRO A 418 -5.95 27.38 -6.46
C PRO A 418 -5.52 26.91 -5.04
N ILE A 419 -6.17 27.37 -3.98
CA ILE A 419 -5.85 26.96 -2.61
C ILE A 419 -6.39 25.56 -2.35
N GLU A 420 -7.63 25.27 -2.74
CA GLU A 420 -8.19 23.92 -2.69
C GLU A 420 -7.34 22.94 -3.51
N ALA A 421 -6.91 23.33 -4.71
CA ALA A 421 -6.04 22.52 -5.54
C ALA A 421 -4.70 22.21 -4.86
N LEU A 422 -4.10 23.22 -4.19
CA LEU A 422 -2.85 23.05 -3.46
C LEU A 422 -2.99 22.12 -2.27
N GLU A 423 -4.07 22.23 -1.51
CA GLU A 423 -4.37 21.38 -0.35
C GLU A 423 -4.49 19.91 -0.75
N ILE A 424 -5.32 19.64 -1.74
CA ILE A 424 -5.50 18.27 -2.27
C ILE A 424 -4.17 17.72 -2.83
N TYR A 425 -3.41 18.55 -3.54
CA TYR A 425 -2.13 18.12 -4.11
C TYR A 425 -1.08 17.82 -3.03
N ARG A 426 -1.02 18.62 -1.95
CA ARG A 426 -0.11 18.38 -0.82
C ARG A 426 -0.48 17.14 -0.02
N ASN A 427 -1.77 16.85 0.10
CA ASN A 427 -2.23 15.63 0.77
C ASN A 427 -1.76 14.35 0.05
N LYS A 428 -1.34 14.45 -1.23
CA LYS A 428 -0.66 13.37 -1.96
C LYS A 428 0.59 12.84 -1.23
N ASP A 429 1.29 13.65 -0.43
CA ASP A 429 2.45 13.23 0.35
C ASP A 429 2.14 12.05 1.30
N LEU A 430 0.85 11.79 1.56
CA LEU A 430 0.40 10.63 2.31
C LEU A 430 0.79 9.30 1.65
N ILE A 431 0.77 9.24 0.31
CA ILE A 431 1.23 8.05 -0.44
C ILE A 431 2.72 7.82 -0.25
N GLU A 432 3.54 8.86 -0.32
CA GLU A 432 4.99 8.75 -0.11
C GLU A 432 5.28 8.18 1.28
N LYS A 433 4.51 8.64 2.29
CA LYS A 433 4.59 8.11 3.65
C LYS A 433 4.07 6.67 3.77
N ALA A 434 3.06 6.29 2.96
CA ALA A 434 2.58 4.92 2.89
C ALA A 434 3.62 3.98 2.28
N PHE A 435 4.32 4.41 1.22
CA PHE A 435 5.44 3.67 0.67
C PHE A 435 6.60 3.50 1.67
N GLY A 436 6.91 4.54 2.46
CA GLY A 436 7.87 4.43 3.57
C GLY A 436 7.45 3.36 4.58
N ASN A 437 6.19 3.36 5.02
CA ASN A 437 5.68 2.33 5.93
C ASN A 437 5.80 0.92 5.33
N LEU A 438 5.42 0.74 4.06
CA LEU A 438 5.52 -0.55 3.37
C LEU A 438 6.97 -1.06 3.35
N LYS A 439 7.92 -0.20 3.03
CA LYS A 439 9.31 -0.56 2.88
C LYS A 439 10.04 -0.74 4.20
N ASP A 440 9.83 0.18 5.13
CA ASP A 440 10.65 0.31 6.34
C ASP A 440 10.07 -0.48 7.51
N ARG A 441 8.75 -0.47 7.65
CA ARG A 441 8.07 -1.13 8.77
C ARG A 441 7.56 -2.52 8.44
N LEU A 442 7.07 -2.75 7.21
CA LEU A 442 6.54 -4.05 6.79
C LEU A 442 7.60 -4.93 6.10
N ASN A 443 8.88 -4.56 6.20
CA ASN A 443 10.01 -5.32 5.64
C ASN A 443 9.93 -5.56 4.12
N PHE A 444 9.42 -4.58 3.36
CA PHE A 444 9.26 -4.72 1.91
C PHE A 444 10.26 -3.91 1.07
N ARG A 445 11.42 -3.57 1.61
CA ARG A 445 12.52 -3.01 0.81
C ARG A 445 13.06 -4.01 -0.21
N ARG A 446 12.96 -5.31 0.10
CA ARG A 446 13.43 -6.43 -0.72
C ARG A 446 12.35 -7.49 -0.84
N MET A 447 12.17 -8.00 -2.05
CA MET A 447 11.32 -9.18 -2.27
C MET A 447 12.10 -10.44 -1.89
N GLU A 448 11.77 -11.03 -0.78
CA GLU A 448 12.39 -12.25 -0.25
C GLU A 448 11.61 -13.50 -0.64
N VAL A 449 11.17 -13.56 -1.89
CA VAL A 449 10.40 -14.67 -2.46
C VAL A 449 10.92 -15.05 -3.83
N SER A 450 10.80 -16.34 -4.19
CA SER A 450 11.33 -16.91 -5.43
C SER A 450 10.24 -17.20 -6.49
N SER A 451 8.96 -17.17 -6.14
CA SER A 451 7.86 -17.42 -7.07
C SER A 451 6.94 -16.22 -7.24
N GLU A 452 6.38 -16.03 -8.44
CA GLU A 452 5.43 -14.95 -8.72
C GLU A 452 4.17 -15.05 -7.87
N LEU A 453 3.62 -16.27 -7.70
CA LEU A 453 2.41 -16.47 -6.89
C LEU A 453 2.64 -16.11 -5.43
N SER A 454 3.78 -16.52 -4.86
CA SER A 454 4.12 -16.16 -3.48
C SER A 454 4.39 -14.66 -3.33
N LEU A 455 4.95 -14.01 -4.35
CA LEU A 455 5.14 -12.56 -4.38
C LEU A 455 3.79 -11.83 -4.34
N ASP A 456 2.86 -12.24 -5.19
CA ASP A 456 1.55 -11.62 -5.29
C ASP A 456 0.75 -11.76 -4.00
N GLY A 457 0.80 -12.93 -3.36
CA GLY A 457 0.15 -13.15 -2.08
C GLY A 457 0.83 -12.41 -0.92
N LYS A 458 2.18 -12.34 -0.90
CA LYS A 458 2.92 -11.56 0.09
C LYS A 458 2.56 -10.08 0.00
N LEU A 459 2.60 -9.51 -1.21
CA LEU A 459 2.18 -8.13 -1.48
C LEU A 459 0.77 -7.86 -0.97
N PHE A 460 -0.15 -8.80 -1.16
CA PHE A 460 -1.53 -8.64 -0.70
C PHE A 460 -1.62 -8.59 0.82
N VAL A 461 -0.92 -9.47 1.54
CA VAL A 461 -0.93 -9.47 3.01
C VAL A 461 -0.29 -8.20 3.57
N GLU A 462 0.80 -7.73 2.98
CA GLU A 462 1.44 -6.48 3.37
C GLU A 462 0.58 -5.25 3.04
N PHE A 463 -0.18 -5.31 1.95
CA PHE A 463 -1.18 -4.29 1.65
C PHE A 463 -2.30 -4.25 2.70
N ILE A 464 -2.76 -5.41 3.20
CA ILE A 464 -3.70 -5.45 4.32
C ILE A 464 -3.08 -4.79 5.55
N ALA A 465 -1.84 -5.13 5.91
CA ALA A 465 -1.14 -4.49 7.03
C ALA A 465 -1.01 -2.97 6.84
N LEU A 466 -0.76 -2.51 5.61
CA LEU A 466 -0.66 -1.09 5.27
C LEU A 466 -1.98 -0.34 5.51
N ILE A 467 -3.14 -0.96 5.29
CA ILE A 467 -4.45 -0.35 5.59
C ILE A 467 -4.53 -0.01 7.08
N TYR A 468 -4.19 -0.95 7.95
CA TYR A 468 -4.20 -0.76 9.41
C TYR A 468 -3.21 0.31 9.86
N LEU A 469 -1.96 0.24 9.40
CA LEU A 469 -0.94 1.25 9.71
C LEU A 469 -1.35 2.66 9.25
N SER A 470 -1.96 2.76 8.08
CA SER A 470 -2.42 4.04 7.55
C SER A 470 -3.54 4.63 8.42
N TYR A 471 -4.48 3.79 8.88
CA TYR A 471 -5.53 4.21 9.79
C TYR A 471 -4.98 4.67 11.14
N ILE A 472 -4.09 3.90 11.76
CA ILE A 472 -3.45 4.25 13.03
C ILE A 472 -2.73 5.59 12.89
N LYS A 473 -1.93 5.76 11.84
CA LYS A 473 -1.21 7.00 11.58
C LYS A 473 -2.14 8.19 11.39
N LYS A 474 -3.26 8.00 10.67
CA LYS A 474 -4.30 9.02 10.52
C LYS A 474 -4.81 9.50 11.88
N ILE A 475 -5.25 8.57 12.72
CA ILE A 475 -5.77 8.91 14.06
C ILE A 475 -4.69 9.60 14.90
N MET A 476 -3.45 9.11 14.86
CA MET A 476 -2.33 9.74 15.57
C MET A 476 -2.08 11.17 15.09
N GLN A 477 -2.24 11.47 13.80
CA GLN A 477 -2.11 12.82 13.26
C GLN A 477 -3.28 13.73 13.68
N GLU A 478 -4.51 13.26 13.51
CA GLU A 478 -5.72 14.02 13.84
C GLU A 478 -5.81 14.36 15.34
N LYS A 479 -5.36 13.43 16.19
CA LYS A 479 -5.37 13.59 17.65
C LYS A 479 -4.05 14.09 18.24
N ASN A 480 -3.09 14.50 17.38
CA ASN A 480 -1.76 15.01 17.78
C ASN A 480 -0.94 14.05 18.67
N LEU A 481 -1.15 12.74 18.57
CA LEU A 481 -0.45 11.73 19.37
C LEU A 481 1.05 11.63 19.06
N PHE A 482 1.50 12.08 17.88
CA PHE A 482 2.92 12.11 17.52
C PHE A 482 3.78 13.02 18.42
N LYS A 483 3.16 13.89 19.22
CA LYS A 483 3.89 14.65 20.25
C LYS A 483 4.38 13.78 21.40
N SER A 484 3.69 12.65 21.66
CA SER A 484 3.94 11.79 22.82
C SER A 484 4.37 10.38 22.44
N TYR A 485 4.07 9.93 21.22
CA TYR A 485 4.30 8.56 20.80
C TYR A 485 4.87 8.48 19.38
N THR A 486 5.78 7.54 19.17
CA THR A 486 5.98 6.94 17.85
C THR A 486 4.87 5.93 17.56
N ILE A 487 4.73 5.47 16.31
CA ILE A 487 3.77 4.40 15.99
C ILE A 487 4.08 3.15 16.82
N GLN A 488 5.35 2.75 16.89
CA GLN A 488 5.76 1.58 17.68
C GLN A 488 5.47 1.79 19.16
N GLY A 489 5.86 2.92 19.74
CA GLY A 489 5.60 3.20 21.14
C GLY A 489 4.12 3.24 21.51
N LEU A 490 3.23 3.61 20.56
CA LEU A 490 1.79 3.50 20.74
C LEU A 490 1.34 2.02 20.75
N LEU A 491 1.87 1.22 19.81
CA LEU A 491 1.52 -0.21 19.73
C LEU A 491 2.02 -0.97 20.96
N ASP A 492 3.21 -0.65 21.46
CA ASP A 492 3.79 -1.25 22.65
C ASP A 492 2.91 -0.99 23.91
N GLU A 493 2.24 0.18 24.00
CA GLU A 493 1.30 0.45 25.09
C GLU A 493 0.08 -0.50 25.08
N PHE A 494 -0.35 -0.93 23.91
CA PHE A 494 -1.44 -1.90 23.79
C PHE A 494 -0.94 -3.35 23.92
N ASP A 495 0.25 -3.63 23.39
CA ASP A 495 0.73 -5.01 23.26
C ASP A 495 1.03 -5.69 24.60
N VAL A 496 1.21 -4.90 25.66
CA VAL A 496 1.39 -5.41 27.03
C VAL A 496 0.08 -5.82 27.72
N ILE A 497 -1.09 -5.55 27.12
CA ILE A 497 -2.38 -5.93 27.71
C ILE A 497 -2.59 -7.44 27.55
N GLU A 498 -2.72 -8.12 28.66
CA GLU A 498 -2.81 -9.58 28.75
C GLU A 498 -4.24 -10.09 28.66
N CYS A 499 -4.37 -11.33 28.21
CA CYS A 499 -5.63 -12.06 28.30
C CYS A 499 -5.40 -13.50 28.81
N TYR A 500 -6.41 -14.00 29.50
CA TYR A 500 -6.43 -15.33 30.11
C TYR A 500 -7.54 -16.15 29.48
N GLU A 501 -7.15 -17.22 28.78
CA GLU A 501 -8.07 -18.18 28.18
C GLU A 501 -8.10 -19.44 29.03
N GLN A 502 -9.28 -19.81 29.49
CA GLN A 502 -9.52 -21.06 30.24
C GLN A 502 -10.65 -21.82 29.54
N PRO A 503 -10.51 -23.13 29.29
CA PRO A 503 -11.58 -23.93 28.70
C PRO A 503 -12.91 -23.76 29.43
N GLY A 504 -13.97 -23.40 28.70
CA GLY A 504 -15.32 -23.22 29.25
C GLY A 504 -15.54 -22.00 30.13
N ARG A 505 -14.64 -21.05 30.12
CA ARG A 505 -14.81 -19.72 30.74
C ARG A 505 -14.69 -18.63 29.71
N ASP A 506 -15.33 -17.50 29.97
CA ASP A 506 -15.18 -16.32 29.16
C ASP A 506 -13.73 -15.81 29.18
N LEU A 507 -13.33 -15.16 28.09
CA LEU A 507 -12.03 -14.52 27.98
C LEU A 507 -11.94 -13.41 29.04
N ARG A 508 -10.88 -13.45 29.82
CA ARG A 508 -10.60 -12.44 30.83
C ARG A 508 -9.41 -11.61 30.40
N PHE A 509 -9.48 -10.31 30.67
CA PHE A 509 -8.39 -9.38 30.40
C PHE A 509 -7.67 -9.06 31.70
N GLY A 510 -6.38 -8.80 31.60
CA GLY A 510 -5.60 -8.26 32.69
C GLY A 510 -5.97 -6.80 33.00
N GLU A 511 -5.24 -6.19 33.88
CA GLU A 511 -5.42 -4.79 34.24
C GLU A 511 -5.18 -3.89 33.02
N ILE A 512 -6.11 -2.96 32.79
CA ILE A 512 -5.99 -1.92 31.76
C ILE A 512 -5.78 -0.60 32.47
N THR A 513 -4.64 0.04 32.23
CA THR A 513 -4.31 1.33 32.83
C THR A 513 -5.23 2.44 32.30
N LYS A 514 -5.38 3.52 33.08
CA LYS A 514 -6.13 4.69 32.64
C LYS A 514 -5.62 5.23 31.31
N ARG A 515 -4.31 5.27 31.12
CA ARG A 515 -3.66 5.71 29.86
C ARG A 515 -4.04 4.83 28.66
N GLN A 516 -4.06 3.52 28.82
CA GLN A 516 -4.48 2.60 27.77
C GLN A 516 -5.96 2.77 27.43
N ASN A 517 -6.80 2.99 28.44
CA ASN A 517 -8.22 3.26 28.22
C ASN A 517 -8.43 4.55 27.42
N GLU A 518 -7.75 5.65 27.79
CA GLU A 518 -7.77 6.92 27.04
C GLU A 518 -7.29 6.76 25.59
N LEU A 519 -6.33 5.87 25.35
CA LEU A 519 -5.89 5.54 23.99
C LEU A 519 -6.98 4.77 23.21
N PHE A 520 -7.64 3.78 23.80
CA PHE A 520 -8.78 3.11 23.14
C PHE A 520 -9.90 4.10 22.80
N GLU A 521 -10.26 4.99 23.70
CA GLU A 521 -11.25 6.05 23.46
C GLU A 521 -10.83 6.97 22.31
N THR A 522 -9.53 7.29 22.21
CA THR A 522 -9.00 8.10 21.11
C THR A 522 -9.22 7.44 19.74
N PHE A 523 -9.15 6.11 19.66
CA PHE A 523 -9.49 5.35 18.47
C PHE A 523 -11.00 5.10 18.30
N GLU A 524 -11.83 5.61 19.22
CA GLU A 524 -13.27 5.37 19.29
C GLU A 524 -13.60 3.87 19.40
N ILE A 525 -12.79 3.15 20.16
CA ILE A 525 -12.92 1.72 20.44
C ILE A 525 -13.17 1.55 21.93
N VAL A 526 -14.15 0.72 22.26
CA VAL A 526 -14.41 0.36 23.65
C VAL A 526 -13.30 -0.56 24.14
N ALA A 527 -12.63 -0.16 25.22
CA ALA A 527 -11.62 -1.03 25.84
C ALA A 527 -12.26 -2.35 26.31
N PRO A 528 -11.54 -3.47 26.23
CA PRO A 528 -12.06 -4.72 26.78
C PRO A 528 -12.27 -4.60 28.30
N ALA A 529 -13.33 -5.24 28.82
CA ALA A 529 -13.59 -5.21 30.25
C ALA A 529 -12.46 -5.88 31.01
N SER A 530 -11.75 -5.13 31.87
CA SER A 530 -10.74 -5.69 32.77
C SER A 530 -11.36 -6.56 33.88
N LEU A 531 -10.57 -7.45 34.49
CA LEU A 531 -10.96 -8.27 35.65
C LEU A 531 -11.42 -7.40 36.82
#